data_4c0c72322e2728ab05266fc2d33f219c
#
_entry.id   4c0c72322e2728ab05266fc2d33f219c
#
_cell.length_a   1.000
_cell.length_b   1.000
_cell.length_c   1.000
_cell.angle_alpha   90.00
_cell.angle_beta   90.00
_cell.angle_gamma   90.00
#
_symmetry.space_group_name_H-M   'P 1'
#
loop_
_entity.id
_entity.type
_entity.pdbx_description
1 polymer ?
#
loop_
_entity_poly.entity_id
_entity_poly.type
_entity_poly.pdbx_seq_one_letter_code
_entity_poly.pdbx_strand_id
1 'polypeptide(L)'
;LEYYINKKAKAHDPEALFRLLSFPGIGQTLSLIILYEIHDINRFPRVQDFVSYSRLVKSAKESAGKRYGSSGAKIGNAHLKWAFSEAAVLSLKQSAEIKKYKARLVKKHGKAKALTILAHKIGRAVYYILKRKEVFNIDKFLNKQLIQTGRA
;
A
#
# COMPACT_ATOMS: atom_id res chain seq x y z
N LEU A 1 13.27 21.11 -8.94
CA LEU A 1 13.48 19.77 -8.36
C LEU A 1 12.36 18.79 -8.76
N GLU A 2 11.09 19.15 -8.57
CA GLU A 2 9.95 18.31 -8.98
C GLU A 2 9.94 18.00 -10.50
N TYR A 3 10.25 18.96 -11.32
CA TYR A 3 10.37 18.78 -12.78
C TYR A 3 11.45 17.76 -13.13
N TYR A 4 12.61 17.84 -12.47
CA TYR A 4 13.73 16.94 -12.71
C TYR A 4 13.44 15.50 -12.26
N ILE A 5 12.82 15.36 -11.09
CA ILE A 5 12.37 14.06 -10.55
C ILE A 5 11.31 13.43 -11.45
N ASN A 6 10.34 14.23 -11.92
CA ASN A 6 9.33 13.81 -12.89
C ASN A 6 9.95 13.34 -14.20
N LYS A 7 10.94 14.08 -14.71
CA LYS A 7 11.62 13.73 -15.96
C LYS A 7 12.42 12.43 -15.82
N LYS A 8 13.09 12.22 -14.69
CA LYS A 8 13.82 10.97 -14.41
C LYS A 8 12.88 9.80 -14.18
N ALA A 9 11.79 9.97 -13.44
CA ALA A 9 10.80 8.92 -13.21
C ALA A 9 10.15 8.47 -14.53
N LYS A 10 9.82 9.44 -15.41
CA LYS A 10 9.28 9.17 -16.75
C LYS A 10 10.30 8.53 -17.69
N ALA A 11 11.59 8.76 -17.49
CA ALA A 11 12.64 8.14 -18.29
C ALA A 11 12.89 6.67 -17.92
N HIS A 12 12.66 6.29 -16.65
CA HIS A 12 12.89 4.93 -16.17
C HIS A 12 11.73 3.96 -16.45
N ASP A 13 10.51 4.37 -16.11
CA ASP A 13 9.30 3.61 -16.41
C ASP A 13 8.07 4.55 -16.39
N PRO A 14 7.75 5.18 -17.51
CA PRO A 14 6.62 6.11 -17.59
C PRO A 14 5.27 5.45 -17.31
N GLU A 15 5.17 4.15 -17.54
CA GLU A 15 3.95 3.39 -17.31
C GLU A 15 3.73 3.08 -15.82
N ALA A 16 4.80 2.89 -15.04
CA ALA A 16 4.68 2.69 -13.58
C ALA A 16 4.03 3.90 -12.90
N LEU A 17 4.43 5.11 -13.28
CA LEU A 17 3.80 6.34 -12.80
C LEU A 17 2.30 6.37 -13.13
N PHE A 18 1.96 6.09 -14.39
CA PHE A 18 0.57 6.04 -14.84
C PHE A 18 -0.26 4.98 -14.06
N ARG A 19 0.30 3.81 -13.85
CA ARG A 19 -0.37 2.74 -13.09
C ARG A 19 -0.62 3.14 -11.63
N LEU A 20 0.33 3.79 -10.97
CA LEU A 20 0.14 4.29 -9.60
C LEU A 20 -0.91 5.39 -9.51
N LEU A 21 -0.95 6.29 -10.50
CA LEU A 21 -1.96 7.34 -10.59
C LEU A 21 -3.38 6.79 -10.77
N SER A 22 -3.55 5.57 -11.24
CA SER A 22 -4.86 4.91 -11.33
C SER A 22 -5.46 4.56 -9.97
N PHE A 23 -4.65 4.52 -8.90
CA PHE A 23 -5.14 4.27 -7.55
C PHE A 23 -5.77 5.54 -6.96
N PRO A 24 -7.04 5.49 -6.51
CA PRO A 24 -7.70 6.66 -5.92
C PRO A 24 -7.04 7.00 -4.56
N GLY A 25 -6.44 8.18 -4.48
CA GLY A 25 -5.68 8.65 -3.31
C GLY A 25 -4.16 8.64 -3.49
N ILE A 26 -3.65 8.10 -4.60
CA ILE A 26 -2.24 8.23 -4.98
C ILE A 26 -2.14 9.25 -6.11
N GLY A 27 -1.78 10.48 -5.75
CA GLY A 27 -1.50 11.55 -6.71
C GLY A 27 -0.05 11.52 -7.18
N GLN A 28 0.32 12.55 -7.95
CA GLN A 28 1.64 12.64 -8.56
C GLN A 28 2.78 12.63 -7.53
N THR A 29 2.66 13.41 -6.46
CA THR A 29 3.69 13.50 -5.40
C THR A 29 3.89 12.15 -4.71
N LEU A 30 2.82 11.48 -4.29
CA LEU A 30 2.93 10.17 -3.64
C LEU A 30 3.47 9.10 -4.60
N SER A 31 3.07 9.13 -5.87
CA SER A 31 3.59 8.22 -6.89
C SER A 31 5.09 8.35 -7.05
N LEU A 32 5.61 9.58 -7.09
CA LEU A 32 7.04 9.84 -7.22
C LEU A 32 7.83 9.37 -5.99
N ILE A 33 7.31 9.63 -4.79
CA ILE A 33 7.92 9.15 -3.54
C ILE A 33 7.96 7.63 -3.52
N ILE A 34 6.87 6.98 -3.83
CA ILE A 34 6.78 5.51 -3.86
C ILE A 34 7.77 4.92 -4.86
N LEU A 35 7.81 5.43 -6.09
CA LEU A 35 8.74 4.94 -7.11
C LEU A 35 10.20 5.20 -6.76
N TYR A 36 10.51 6.36 -6.21
CA TYR A 36 11.86 6.71 -5.78
C TYR A 36 12.36 5.79 -4.66
N GLU A 37 11.53 5.53 -3.65
CA GLU A 37 11.90 4.71 -2.49
C GLU A 37 11.94 3.20 -2.82
N ILE A 38 11.17 2.75 -3.79
CA ILE A 38 11.14 1.34 -4.21
C ILE A 38 12.32 1.03 -5.13
N HIS A 39 12.70 1.93 -6.03
CA HIS A 39 13.62 1.74 -7.15
C HIS A 39 13.14 0.66 -8.13
N ASP A 40 13.27 -0.60 -7.79
CA ASP A 40 12.81 -1.74 -8.56
C ASP A 40 11.97 -2.67 -7.69
N ILE A 41 10.72 -2.89 -8.09
CA ILE A 41 9.82 -3.79 -7.37
C ILE A 41 10.32 -5.24 -7.35
N ASN A 42 11.14 -5.64 -8.31
CA ASN A 42 11.68 -6.99 -8.41
C ASN A 42 12.71 -7.32 -7.32
N ARG A 43 13.23 -6.32 -6.60
CA ARG A 43 14.04 -6.55 -5.39
C ARG A 43 13.25 -7.20 -4.24
N PHE A 44 11.92 -7.22 -4.33
CA PHE A 44 11.03 -7.88 -3.37
C PHE A 44 10.40 -9.12 -4.02
N PRO A 45 10.91 -10.34 -3.74
CA PRO A 45 10.37 -11.56 -4.33
C PRO A 45 8.92 -11.84 -3.96
N ARG A 46 8.52 -11.46 -2.74
CA ARG A 46 7.18 -11.68 -2.21
C ARG A 46 6.57 -10.38 -1.70
N VAL A 47 5.24 -10.32 -1.71
CA VAL A 47 4.50 -9.17 -1.17
C VAL A 47 4.79 -8.94 0.32
N GLN A 48 5.03 -10.01 1.08
CA GLN A 48 5.39 -9.93 2.50
C GLN A 48 6.71 -9.18 2.72
N ASP A 49 7.69 -9.38 1.85
CA ASP A 49 8.98 -8.69 1.93
C ASP A 49 8.80 -7.19 1.70
N PHE A 50 7.95 -6.81 0.76
CA PHE A 50 7.64 -5.41 0.46
C PHE A 50 6.88 -4.71 1.59
N VAL A 51 5.82 -5.32 2.13
CA VAL A 51 5.04 -4.69 3.21
C VAL A 51 5.83 -4.64 4.53
N SER A 52 6.71 -5.58 4.76
CA SER A 52 7.66 -5.54 5.88
C SER A 52 8.66 -4.40 5.73
N TYR A 53 9.27 -4.25 4.56
CA TYR A 53 10.17 -3.14 4.24
C TYR A 53 9.47 -1.77 4.36
N SER A 54 8.21 -1.69 3.96
CA SER A 54 7.38 -0.47 4.06
C SER A 54 6.84 -0.22 5.48
N ARG A 55 7.23 -1.00 6.46
CA ARG A 55 6.79 -0.91 7.87
C ARG A 55 5.27 -0.99 8.06
N LEU A 56 4.58 -1.68 7.18
CA LEU A 56 3.11 -1.83 7.23
C LEU A 56 2.68 -3.01 8.11
N VAL A 57 3.59 -3.86 8.51
CA VAL A 57 3.38 -4.95 9.46
C VAL A 57 4.26 -4.75 10.69
N LYS A 58 3.73 -5.08 11.86
CA LYS A 58 4.52 -5.10 13.09
C LYS A 58 5.36 -6.38 13.10
N SER A 59 6.67 -6.23 13.15
CA SER A 59 7.55 -7.34 13.49
C SER A 59 7.45 -7.61 14.99
N ALA A 60 6.97 -8.77 15.37
CA ALA A 60 7.02 -9.23 16.75
C ALA A 60 8.29 -10.06 16.94
N LYS A 61 9.13 -9.70 17.91
CA LYS A 61 10.16 -10.63 18.43
C LYS A 61 9.46 -11.60 19.35
N GLU A 62 9.35 -12.83 18.92
CA GLU A 62 8.94 -13.95 19.76
C GLU A 62 10.15 -14.82 20.09
N SER A 63 10.40 -15.05 21.36
CA SER A 63 11.37 -16.04 21.83
C SER A 63 10.70 -16.90 22.89
N ALA A 64 10.70 -18.21 22.69
CA ALA A 64 10.11 -19.19 23.60
C ALA A 64 8.63 -18.91 23.97
N GLY A 65 7.81 -18.48 23.01
CA GLY A 65 6.38 -18.20 23.20
C GLY A 65 6.07 -16.91 23.98
N LYS A 66 7.07 -16.13 24.35
CA LYS A 66 6.88 -14.83 25.01
C LYS A 66 7.19 -13.68 24.05
N ARG A 67 6.28 -12.71 23.98
CA ARG A 67 6.46 -11.48 23.20
C ARG A 67 7.42 -10.54 23.91
N TYR A 68 8.62 -10.36 23.37
CA TYR A 68 9.58 -9.36 23.83
C TYR A 68 9.53 -8.13 22.93
N GLY A 69 8.55 -7.24 23.11
CA GLY A 69 8.49 -5.97 22.45
C GLY A 69 8.39 -6.02 20.91
N SER A 70 8.20 -4.88 20.28
CA SER A 70 8.32 -4.72 18.83
C SER A 70 9.72 -4.23 18.48
N SER A 71 10.59 -5.11 18.02
CA SER A 71 11.81 -4.65 17.38
C SER A 71 11.52 -4.39 15.91
N GLY A 72 11.69 -3.21 15.44
CA GLY A 72 11.51 -2.94 14.03
C GLY A 72 10.99 -1.57 13.70
N ALA A 73 10.71 -0.75 14.69
CA ALA A 73 10.34 0.65 14.47
C ALA A 73 11.42 1.43 13.69
N LYS A 74 12.66 0.95 13.67
CA LYS A 74 13.78 1.56 12.97
C LYS A 74 14.24 0.79 11.72
N ILE A 75 13.75 -0.41 11.48
CA ILE A 75 14.11 -1.22 10.30
C ILE A 75 13.06 -1.02 9.22
N GLY A 76 13.50 -0.79 7.98
CA GLY A 76 12.63 -0.57 6.83
C GLY A 76 12.52 0.91 6.46
N ASN A 77 11.59 1.23 5.58
CA ASN A 77 11.47 2.55 4.95
C ASN A 77 10.32 3.36 5.57
N ALA A 78 10.69 4.41 6.30
CA ALA A 78 9.73 5.31 6.94
C ALA A 78 8.95 6.18 5.93
N HIS A 79 9.57 6.50 4.79
CA HIS A 79 8.92 7.30 3.74
C HIS A 79 7.81 6.52 3.05
N LEU A 80 8.02 5.23 2.79
CA LEU A 80 6.96 4.36 2.28
C LEU A 80 5.83 4.19 3.28
N LYS A 81 6.13 4.02 4.56
CA LYS A 81 5.10 3.97 5.61
C LYS A 81 4.25 5.23 5.62
N TRP A 82 4.88 6.38 5.56
CA TRP A 82 4.18 7.66 5.48
C TRP A 82 3.33 7.76 4.22
N ALA A 83 3.89 7.44 3.05
CA ALA A 83 3.20 7.53 1.77
C ALA A 83 1.93 6.66 1.73
N PHE A 84 1.99 5.43 2.22
CA PHE A 84 0.83 4.54 2.28
C PHE A 84 -0.20 4.98 3.33
N SER A 85 0.23 5.57 4.42
CA SER A 85 -0.67 6.16 5.41
C SER A 85 -1.43 7.37 4.83
N GLU A 86 -0.74 8.25 4.10
CA GLU A 86 -1.36 9.37 3.38
C GLU A 86 -2.32 8.88 2.28
N ALA A 87 -1.91 7.89 1.50
CA ALA A 87 -2.76 7.29 0.48
C ALA A 87 -4.05 6.71 1.10
N ALA A 88 -3.97 6.10 2.27
CA ALA A 88 -5.14 5.60 2.99
C ALA A 88 -6.13 6.71 3.32
N VAL A 89 -5.65 7.85 3.85
CA VAL A 89 -6.50 9.00 4.18
C VAL A 89 -7.11 9.63 2.92
N LEU A 90 -6.30 9.84 1.89
CA LEU A 90 -6.75 10.48 0.64
C LEU A 90 -7.72 9.60 -0.15
N SER A 91 -7.55 8.28 -0.11
CA SER A 91 -8.45 7.33 -0.80
C SER A 91 -9.90 7.41 -0.30
N LEU A 92 -10.09 7.76 0.97
CA LEU A 92 -11.43 7.93 1.56
C LEU A 92 -12.20 9.10 0.95
N LYS A 93 -11.50 10.13 0.48
CA LYS A 93 -12.11 11.28 -0.19
C LYS A 93 -12.44 11.00 -1.64
N GLN A 94 -11.68 10.13 -2.30
CA GLN A 94 -11.79 9.88 -3.73
C GLN A 94 -12.58 8.63 -4.09
N SER A 95 -12.79 7.72 -3.16
CA SER A 95 -13.53 6.48 -3.40
C SER A 95 -14.56 6.22 -2.31
N ALA A 96 -15.85 6.30 -2.67
CA ALA A 96 -16.94 5.95 -1.77
C ALA A 96 -16.91 4.47 -1.35
N GLU A 97 -16.43 3.58 -2.21
CA GLU A 97 -16.31 2.15 -1.93
C GLU A 97 -15.22 1.87 -0.90
N ILE A 98 -14.08 2.53 -0.99
CA ILE A 98 -13.01 2.43 0.02
C ILE A 98 -13.48 3.02 1.35
N LYS A 99 -14.21 4.12 1.32
CA LYS A 99 -14.82 4.72 2.52
C LYS A 99 -15.76 3.74 3.22
N LYS A 100 -16.63 3.06 2.49
CA LYS A 100 -17.53 2.02 3.02
C LYS A 100 -16.74 0.84 3.60
N TYR A 101 -15.70 0.41 2.90
CA TYR A 101 -14.81 -0.65 3.38
C TYR A 101 -14.15 -0.28 4.71
N LYS A 102 -13.58 0.94 4.81
CA LYS A 102 -13.01 1.44 6.07
C LYS A 102 -14.05 1.49 7.19
N ALA A 103 -15.27 1.94 6.92
CA ALA A 103 -16.34 1.99 7.93
C ALA A 103 -16.62 0.60 8.53
N ARG A 104 -16.61 -0.45 7.73
CA ARG A 104 -16.71 -1.84 8.21
C ARG A 104 -15.53 -2.25 9.08
N LEU A 105 -14.32 -1.86 8.71
CA LEU A 105 -13.11 -2.10 9.52
C LEU A 105 -13.17 -1.37 10.86
N VAL A 106 -13.68 -0.14 10.87
CA VAL A 106 -13.84 0.65 12.12
C VAL A 106 -14.77 -0.05 13.08
N LYS A 107 -15.91 -0.58 12.62
CA LYS A 107 -16.84 -1.34 13.46
C LYS A 107 -16.19 -2.57 14.08
N LYS A 108 -15.31 -3.23 13.33
CA LYS A 108 -14.67 -4.48 13.78
C LYS A 108 -13.42 -4.26 14.64
N HIS A 109 -12.64 -3.21 14.35
CA HIS A 109 -11.29 -3.06 14.90
C HIS A 109 -11.01 -1.71 15.56
N GLY A 110 -11.91 -0.73 15.46
CA GLY A 110 -11.69 0.65 15.90
C GLY A 110 -10.98 1.51 14.85
N LYS A 111 -11.04 2.83 15.04
CA LYS A 111 -10.58 3.81 14.02
C LYS A 111 -9.09 3.71 13.69
N ALA A 112 -8.24 3.68 14.70
CA ALA A 112 -6.78 3.67 14.49
C ALA A 112 -6.32 2.39 13.77
N LYS A 113 -6.81 1.23 14.21
CA LYS A 113 -6.47 -0.06 13.61
C LYS A 113 -7.04 -0.21 12.21
N ALA A 114 -8.23 0.31 11.96
CA ALA A 114 -8.85 0.31 10.63
C ALA A 114 -8.00 1.05 9.59
N LEU A 115 -7.45 2.20 9.94
CA LEU A 115 -6.58 2.96 9.04
C LEU A 115 -5.26 2.23 8.77
N THR A 116 -4.69 1.60 9.77
CA THR A 116 -3.47 0.76 9.62
C THR A 116 -3.72 -0.43 8.70
N ILE A 117 -4.85 -1.10 8.85
CA ILE A 117 -5.25 -2.23 7.98
C ILE A 117 -5.44 -1.75 6.54
N LEU A 118 -6.07 -0.59 6.34
CA LEU A 118 -6.26 -0.01 5.02
C LEU A 118 -4.91 0.34 4.37
N ALA A 119 -4.01 0.99 5.09
CA ALA A 119 -2.67 1.32 4.58
C ALA A 119 -1.89 0.06 4.18
N HIS A 120 -1.95 -1.00 4.96
CA HIS A 120 -1.35 -2.30 4.64
C HIS A 120 -1.94 -2.89 3.34
N LYS A 121 -3.26 -2.84 3.20
CA LYS A 121 -3.95 -3.32 2.00
C LYS A 121 -3.58 -2.51 0.76
N ILE A 122 -3.41 -1.20 0.89
CA ILE A 122 -2.95 -0.32 -0.19
C ILE A 122 -1.51 -0.69 -0.59
N GLY A 123 -0.63 -0.89 0.36
CA GLY A 123 0.75 -1.33 0.10
C GLY A 123 0.81 -2.65 -0.68
N ARG A 124 -0.02 -3.62 -0.32
CA ARG A 124 -0.14 -4.87 -1.08
C ARG A 124 -0.65 -4.64 -2.50
N ALA A 125 -1.66 -3.80 -2.66
CA ALA A 125 -2.21 -3.46 -3.98
C ALA A 125 -1.15 -2.79 -4.87
N VAL A 126 -0.40 -1.84 -4.34
CA VAL A 126 0.70 -1.17 -5.06
C VAL A 126 1.78 -2.15 -5.47
N TYR A 127 2.16 -3.09 -4.61
CA TYR A 127 3.10 -4.15 -4.97
C TYR A 127 2.64 -4.91 -6.21
N TYR A 128 1.40 -5.35 -6.25
CA TYR A 128 0.87 -6.11 -7.40
C TYR A 128 0.66 -5.25 -8.64
N ILE A 129 0.27 -3.99 -8.49
CA ILE A 129 0.19 -3.04 -9.61
C ILE A 129 1.55 -2.92 -10.31
N LEU A 130 2.62 -2.76 -9.54
CA LEU A 130 3.98 -2.62 -10.07
C LEU A 130 4.55 -3.97 -10.56
N LYS A 131 4.34 -5.04 -9.81
CA LYS A 131 4.88 -6.37 -10.12
C LYS A 131 4.26 -6.98 -11.37
N ARG A 132 2.93 -6.88 -11.49
CA ARG A 132 2.16 -7.44 -12.60
C ARG A 132 1.95 -6.46 -13.75
N LYS A 133 2.38 -5.20 -13.59
CA LYS A 133 2.18 -4.13 -14.58
C LYS A 133 0.71 -3.96 -14.94
N GLU A 134 -0.13 -3.89 -13.93
CA GLU A 134 -1.59 -3.73 -14.04
C GLU A 134 -2.02 -2.36 -13.49
N VAL A 135 -3.14 -1.84 -13.98
CA VAL A 135 -3.83 -0.67 -13.39
C VAL A 135 -4.64 -1.12 -12.17
N PHE A 136 -5.00 -0.15 -11.31
CA PHE A 136 -5.84 -0.42 -10.15
C PHE A 136 -7.21 -0.97 -10.56
N ASN A 137 -7.65 -2.01 -9.84
CA ASN A 137 -8.97 -2.60 -9.99
C ASN A 137 -9.66 -2.66 -8.63
N ILE A 138 -10.76 -1.92 -8.48
CA ILE A 138 -11.49 -1.80 -7.21
C ILE A 138 -12.12 -3.12 -6.77
N ASP A 139 -12.58 -3.94 -7.69
CA ASP A 139 -13.23 -5.20 -7.36
C ASP A 139 -12.23 -6.23 -6.82
N LYS A 140 -11.05 -6.32 -7.42
CA LYS A 140 -9.93 -7.09 -6.87
C LYS A 140 -9.49 -6.56 -5.51
N PHE A 141 -9.39 -5.25 -5.36
CA PHE A 141 -8.98 -4.62 -4.11
C PHE A 141 -9.95 -4.92 -2.96
N LEU A 142 -11.25 -4.92 -3.23
CA LEU A 142 -12.30 -5.18 -2.24
C LEU A 142 -12.68 -6.67 -2.14
N ASN A 143 -12.04 -7.57 -2.91
CA ASN A 143 -12.34 -9.00 -2.99
C ASN A 143 -13.82 -9.30 -3.35
N LYS A 144 -14.45 -8.47 -4.14
CA LYS A 144 -15.87 -8.64 -4.54
C LYS A 144 -16.10 -9.92 -5.34
N GLN A 145 -15.10 -10.38 -6.08
CA GLN A 145 -15.19 -11.61 -6.87
C GLN A 145 -15.33 -12.88 -6.01
N LEU A 146 -14.76 -12.88 -4.80
CA LEU A 146 -14.87 -14.01 -3.87
C LEU A 146 -16.27 -14.11 -3.24
N ILE A 147 -17.02 -13.01 -3.20
CA ILE A 147 -18.39 -12.98 -2.65
C ILE A 147 -19.39 -13.54 -3.66
N GLN A 148 -19.12 -13.42 -4.97
CA GLN A 148 -20.01 -13.93 -6.02
C GLN A 148 -19.87 -15.44 -6.25
N THR A 149 -18.69 -16.01 -6.00
CA THR A 149 -18.43 -17.45 -6.12
C THR A 149 -18.83 -18.24 -4.87
N GLY A 150 -19.10 -17.60 -3.75
CA GLY A 150 -19.56 -18.22 -2.50
C GLY A 150 -21.08 -18.38 -2.39
N ARG A 151 -21.86 -18.07 -3.43
CA ARG A 151 -23.30 -18.34 -3.54
C ARG A 151 -23.54 -19.29 -4.72
N ALA A 152 -23.19 -20.49 -4.50
CA ALA A 152 -23.78 -21.61 -5.22
C ALA A 152 -24.59 -22.43 -4.22
#